data_4f4ce976d81681f28860069cfea027bb
#
_entry.id   4f4ce976d81681f28860069cfea027bb
#
_cell.length_a   1.000
_cell.length_b   1.000
_cell.length_c   1.000
_cell.angle_alpha   90.00
_cell.angle_beta   90.00
_cell.angle_gamma   90.00
#
_symmetry.space_group_name_H-M   'P 1'
#
loop_
_entity.id
_entity.type
_entity.pdbx_description
1 polymer ?
#
loop_
_entity_poly.entity_id
_entity_poly.type
_entity_poly.pdbx_seq_one_letter_code
_entity_poly.pdbx_strand_id
1 'polypeptide(L)' 'MTKSTMVITTIQEKELDLWENLKVVERVFGKDSIQAKYKRAVWNSVWGLMKDMGIKTLDRDVR' A
#
# COMPACT_ATOMS: atom_id res chain seq x y z
N MET A 1 -13.30 13.91 -17.20
CA MET A 1 -12.74 12.91 -16.30
C MET A 1 -13.86 12.10 -15.66
N THR A 2 -13.74 10.81 -15.63
CA THR A 2 -14.77 9.93 -15.11
C THR A 2 -14.58 9.66 -13.62
N LYS A 3 -15.66 9.28 -12.95
CA LYS A 3 -15.59 8.88 -11.55
C LYS A 3 -14.67 7.69 -11.34
N SER A 4 -14.61 6.79 -12.33
CA SER A 4 -13.74 5.60 -12.26
C SER A 4 -12.28 5.98 -12.15
N THR A 5 -11.84 7.00 -12.89
CA THR A 5 -10.46 7.48 -12.83
C THR A 5 -10.14 8.03 -11.44
N MET A 6 -11.06 8.77 -10.82
CA MET A 6 -10.87 9.31 -9.48
C MET A 6 -10.77 8.19 -8.44
N VAL A 7 -11.61 7.17 -8.55
CA VAL A 7 -11.58 6.03 -7.64
C VAL A 7 -10.25 5.28 -7.76
N ILE A 8 -9.79 5.04 -8.98
CA ILE A 8 -8.52 4.35 -9.22
C ILE A 8 -7.36 5.14 -8.61
N THR A 9 -7.32 6.45 -8.83
CA THR A 9 -6.27 7.30 -8.27
C THR A 9 -6.29 7.27 -6.74
N THR A 10 -7.47 7.32 -6.14
CA THR A 10 -7.61 7.25 -4.67
C THR A 10 -7.09 5.94 -4.13
N ILE A 11 -7.40 4.82 -4.79
CA ILE A 11 -6.92 3.50 -4.37
C ILE A 11 -5.40 3.43 -4.49
N GLN A 12 -4.83 3.95 -5.57
CA GLN A 12 -3.39 3.95 -5.78
C GLN A 12 -2.68 4.76 -4.70
N GLU A 13 -3.22 5.93 -4.36
CA GLU A 13 -2.64 6.78 -3.31
C GLU A 13 -2.74 6.12 -1.95
N LYS A 14 -3.84 5.46 -1.67
CA LYS A 14 -4.04 4.76 -0.41
C LYS A 14 -3.05 3.60 -0.26
N GLU A 15 -2.84 2.85 -1.32
CA GLU A 15 -1.88 1.75 -1.31
C GLU A 15 -0.46 2.27 -1.06
N LEU A 16 -0.08 3.33 -1.74
CA LEU A 16 1.25 3.94 -1.55
C LEU A 16 1.43 4.42 -0.11
N ASP A 17 0.41 5.06 0.45
CA ASP A 17 0.44 5.54 1.82
C ASP A 17 0.63 4.38 2.81
N LEU A 18 -0.09 3.30 2.62
CA LEU A 18 0.03 2.10 3.45
C LEU A 18 1.42 1.49 3.33
N TRP A 19 1.97 1.47 2.12
CA TRP A 19 3.32 0.94 1.90
C TRP A 19 4.37 1.78 2.60
N GLU A 20 4.27 3.11 2.52
CA GLU A 20 5.20 4.01 3.20
C GLU A 20 5.11 3.87 4.71
N ASN A 21 3.90 3.75 5.25
CA ASN A 21 3.69 3.49 6.67
C ASN A 21 4.33 2.19 7.11
N LEU A 22 4.20 1.15 6.30
CA LEU A 22 4.82 -0.14 6.58
C LEU A 22 6.34 0.00 6.67
N LYS A 23 6.95 0.74 5.75
CA LYS A 23 8.40 0.93 5.75
C LYS A 23 8.88 1.68 7.00
N VAL A 24 8.11 2.67 7.44
CA VAL A 24 8.43 3.40 8.67
C VAL A 24 8.32 2.48 9.88
N VAL A 25 7.27 1.69 9.97
CA VAL A 25 7.06 0.76 11.09
C VAL A 25 8.16 -0.30 11.12
N GLU A 26 8.54 -0.83 9.96
CA GLU A 26 9.64 -1.80 9.89
C GLU A 26 10.96 -1.20 10.37
N ARG A 27 11.18 0.08 10.08
CA ARG A 27 12.40 0.76 10.50
C ARG A 27 12.43 1.03 12.00
N VAL A 28 11.29 1.42 12.57
CA VAL A 28 11.19 1.79 13.98
C VAL A 28 11.07 0.57 14.88
N PHE A 29 10.25 -0.40 14.51
CA PHE A 29 9.92 -1.56 15.36
C PHE A 29 10.58 -2.86 14.90
N GLY A 30 11.13 -2.90 13.68
CA GLY A 30 11.71 -4.10 13.10
C GLY A 30 10.71 -4.85 12.22
N LYS A 31 11.24 -5.60 11.25
CA LYS A 31 10.41 -6.33 10.27
C LYS A 31 9.59 -7.44 10.91
N ASP A 32 10.09 -8.01 12.01
CA ASP A 32 9.43 -9.14 12.68
C ASP A 32 8.50 -8.70 13.80
N SER A 33 8.37 -7.38 14.01
CA SER A 33 7.49 -6.87 15.06
C SER A 33 6.02 -7.13 14.72
N ILE A 34 5.19 -7.18 15.76
CA ILE A 34 3.75 -7.34 15.59
C ILE A 34 3.18 -6.16 14.80
N GLN A 35 3.69 -4.95 15.07
CA GLN A 35 3.28 -3.74 14.37
C GLN A 35 3.54 -3.84 12.87
N ALA A 36 4.74 -4.31 12.50
CA ALA A 36 5.11 -4.45 11.09
C ALA A 36 4.27 -5.53 10.40
N LYS A 37 4.02 -6.64 11.08
CA LYS A 37 3.18 -7.72 10.55
C LYS A 37 1.77 -7.24 10.32
N TYR A 38 1.21 -6.47 11.23
CA TYR A 38 -0.13 -5.90 11.09
C TYR A 38 -0.19 -4.95 9.89
N LYS A 39 0.77 -4.03 9.80
CA LYS A 39 0.81 -3.06 8.69
C LYS A 39 1.00 -3.77 7.35
N ARG A 40 1.79 -4.82 7.33
CA ARG A 40 1.99 -5.60 6.10
C ARG A 40 0.70 -6.28 5.66
N ALA A 41 -0.07 -6.82 6.60
CA ALA A 41 -1.35 -7.45 6.29
C ALA A 41 -2.34 -6.44 5.71
N VAL A 42 -2.42 -5.25 6.30
CA VAL A 42 -3.30 -4.19 5.81
C VAL A 42 -2.88 -3.75 4.41
N TRP A 43 -1.59 -3.47 4.21
CA TRP A 43 -1.07 -3.07 2.90
C TRP A 43 -1.33 -4.16 1.85
N ASN A 44 -1.07 -5.41 2.21
CA ASN A 44 -1.21 -6.55 1.30
C ASN A 44 -2.65 -6.74 0.85
N SER A 45 -3.62 -6.47 1.72
CA SER A 45 -5.04 -6.54 1.37
C SER A 45 -5.38 -5.57 0.25
N VAL A 46 -4.92 -4.33 0.36
CA VAL A 46 -5.17 -3.31 -0.66
C VAL A 46 -4.40 -3.62 -1.94
N TRP A 47 -3.15 -4.02 -1.81
CA TRP A 47 -2.31 -4.37 -2.95
C TRP A 47 -2.90 -5.55 -3.73
N GLY A 48 -3.35 -6.59 -3.02
CA GLY A 48 -3.96 -7.74 -3.65
C GLY A 48 -5.24 -7.39 -4.40
N LEU A 49 -6.05 -6.53 -3.80
CA LEU A 49 -7.28 -6.05 -4.44
C LEU A 49 -6.96 -5.28 -5.72
N MET A 50 -5.97 -4.41 -5.69
CA MET A 50 -5.53 -3.67 -6.88
C MET A 50 -5.06 -4.63 -7.97
N LYS A 51 -4.29 -5.65 -7.60
CA LYS A 51 -3.81 -6.64 -8.54
C LYS A 51 -4.96 -7.38 -9.20
N ASP A 52 -5.97 -7.77 -8.42
CA ASP A 52 -7.14 -8.46 -8.93
C ASP A 52 -7.95 -7.58 -9.89
N MET A 53 -7.96 -6.28 -9.65
CA MET A 53 -8.65 -5.31 -10.49
C MET A 53 -7.82 -4.82 -11.67
N GLY A 54 -6.57 -5.24 -11.77
CA GLY A 54 -5.66 -4.80 -12.82
C GLY A 54 -5.17 -3.37 -12.66
N ILE A 55 -5.22 -2.84 -11.45
CA ILE A 55 -4.76 -1.48 -11.16
C ILE A 55 -3.27 -1.51 -10.83
N LYS A 56 -2.49 -0.67 -11.52
CA LYS A 56 -1.05 -0.59 -11.27
C LYS A 56 -0.76 0.26 -10.04
N THR A 57 0.32 -0.07 -9.34
CA THR A 57 0.78 0.75 -8.23
C THR A 57 1.48 2.01 -8.74
N LEU A 58 1.44 3.06 -7.91
CA LEU A 58 2.19 4.28 -8.23
C LEU A 58 3.69 4.03 -8.05
N ASP A 59 4.49 4.77 -8.81
CA ASP A 59 5.94 4.71 -8.69
C ASP A 59 6.36 5.08 -7.27
N ARG A 60 7.34 4.38 -6.76
CA ARG A 60 7.83 4.60 -5.40
C ARG A 60 9.31 4.30 -5.33
N ASP A 61 9.91 4.88 -4.32
CA ASP A 61 11.33 4.69 -4.05
C ASP A 61 11.50 3.32 -3.38
N VAL A 62 12.08 2.38 -4.10
CA VAL A 62 12.32 1.03 -3.60
C VAL A 62 13.71 0.95 -3.02
N ARG A 63 13.82 0.59 -1.75
CA ARG A 63 15.09 0.49 -1.06
C ARG A 63 15.25 -0.82 -0.35
#